data_236d7fbe4cf041820a29f5de4d9731ae
#
_entry.id   236d7fbe4cf041820a29f5de4d9731ae
#
_cell.length_a   1.000
_cell.length_b   1.000
_cell.length_c   1.000
_cell.angle_alpha   90.00
_cell.angle_beta   90.00
_cell.angle_gamma   90.00
#
_symmetry.space_group_name_H-M   'P 1'
#
loop_
_entity.id
_entity.type
_entity.pdbx_description
1 polymer ?
#
loop_
_entity_poly.entity_id
_entity_poly.type
_entity_poly.pdbx_seq_one_letter_code
_entity_poly.pdbx_strand_id
1 'polypeptide(L)'
;MIDNQQESASQIAAGLINPITGMRLVKSRDVDTLLPCATQTYQELSLFFKQDFYIEKPMLRILRNEKEAHKFHQRIQNQDYRPYLQTELKPATESIQAPLGMMQQKQTGYLLSQKLLSCLKNFLQEKQSYRATQFEYQDLQ
;
A
#
# COMPACT_ATOMS: atom_id res chain seq x y z
N MET A 1 11.15 13.68 -16.80
CA MET A 1 10.81 12.25 -16.73
C MET A 1 11.07 11.60 -18.06
N ILE A 2 11.72 10.47 -18.07
CA ILE A 2 11.94 9.64 -19.27
C ILE A 2 11.15 8.35 -19.10
N ASP A 3 10.41 7.95 -20.13
CA ASP A 3 9.53 6.78 -20.10
C ASP A 3 9.54 6.11 -21.47
N ASN A 4 9.88 4.83 -21.52
CA ASN A 4 9.90 4.05 -22.76
C ASN A 4 8.51 3.58 -23.23
N GLN A 5 7.46 3.97 -22.51
CA GLN A 5 6.06 3.62 -22.77
C GLN A 5 5.74 2.11 -22.70
N GLN A 6 6.66 1.31 -22.18
CA GLN A 6 6.39 -0.10 -21.94
C GLN A 6 5.60 -0.28 -20.66
N GLU A 7 4.85 -1.37 -20.57
CA GLU A 7 4.12 -1.72 -19.36
C GLU A 7 5.09 -1.91 -18.18
N SER A 8 4.78 -1.29 -17.06
CA SER A 8 5.62 -1.34 -15.85
C SER A 8 4.90 -2.00 -14.68
N ALA A 9 5.67 -2.54 -13.75
CA ALA A 9 5.12 -3.12 -12.52
C ALA A 9 4.22 -2.14 -11.75
N SER A 10 4.52 -0.84 -11.78
CA SER A 10 3.71 0.18 -11.11
C SER A 10 2.35 0.41 -11.77
N GLN A 11 2.22 0.14 -13.06
CA GLN A 11 0.94 0.22 -13.78
C GLN A 11 0.04 -0.98 -13.47
N ILE A 12 0.63 -2.15 -13.21
CA ILE A 12 -0.11 -3.41 -12.95
C ILE A 12 -0.35 -3.59 -11.44
N ALA A 13 0.45 -2.97 -10.60
CA ALA A 13 0.39 -3.14 -9.15
C ALA A 13 -1.00 -2.78 -8.59
N ALA A 14 -1.49 -3.61 -7.68
CA ALA A 14 -2.75 -3.35 -6.96
C ALA A 14 -2.68 -2.14 -6.01
N GLY A 15 -1.51 -1.53 -5.84
CA GLY A 15 -1.29 -0.35 -5.00
C GLY A 15 -1.51 -0.59 -3.50
N LEU A 16 -1.50 -1.84 -3.03
CA LEU A 16 -1.78 -2.16 -1.63
C LEU A 16 -0.77 -1.54 -0.68
N ILE A 17 -1.28 -0.84 0.32
CA ILE A 17 -0.52 -0.31 1.45
C ILE A 17 -0.86 -1.11 2.69
N ASN A 18 0.15 -1.79 3.24
CA ASN A 18 -0.01 -2.78 4.29
C ASN A 18 1.19 -2.74 5.26
N PRO A 19 1.02 -2.24 6.49
CA PRO A 19 2.10 -2.12 7.47
C PRO A 19 2.58 -3.45 8.03
N ILE A 20 1.72 -4.50 8.06
CA ILE A 20 2.06 -5.81 8.60
C ILE A 20 2.04 -6.85 7.49
N THR A 21 3.18 -7.44 7.19
CA THR A 21 3.37 -8.29 6.02
C THR A 21 3.83 -9.71 6.35
N GLY A 22 3.75 -10.58 5.35
CA GLY A 22 4.26 -11.95 5.39
C GLY A 22 3.53 -12.89 6.36
N MET A 23 3.87 -14.18 6.29
CA MET A 23 3.28 -15.21 7.16
C MET A 23 3.68 -15.08 8.63
N ARG A 24 4.76 -14.37 8.91
CA ARG A 24 5.26 -14.12 10.27
C ARG A 24 4.64 -12.88 10.92
N LEU A 25 3.73 -12.19 10.24
CA LEU A 25 3.08 -10.95 10.70
C LEU A 25 4.12 -9.93 11.20
N VAL A 26 5.08 -9.62 10.34
CA VAL A 26 6.17 -8.71 10.69
C VAL A 26 5.79 -7.29 10.28
N LYS A 27 6.04 -6.34 11.17
CA LYS A 27 5.95 -4.92 10.86
C LYS A 27 6.99 -4.57 9.79
N SER A 28 6.56 -3.88 8.74
CA SER A 28 7.45 -3.42 7.68
C SER A 28 8.50 -2.47 8.26
N ARG A 29 9.72 -2.56 7.73
CA ARG A 29 10.82 -1.72 8.18
C ARG A 29 10.46 -0.24 7.97
N ASP A 30 10.81 0.58 8.94
CA ASP A 30 10.63 2.04 8.94
C ASP A 30 9.18 2.53 8.67
N VAL A 31 8.20 1.64 8.83
CA VAL A 31 6.78 1.93 8.54
C VAL A 31 6.22 3.08 9.38
N ASP A 32 6.70 3.25 10.61
CA ASP A 32 6.25 4.32 11.51
C ASP A 32 6.59 5.72 10.95
N THR A 33 7.61 5.81 10.11
CA THR A 33 8.01 7.05 9.44
C THR A 33 7.50 7.11 8.00
N LEU A 34 7.62 6.01 7.27
CA LEU A 34 7.31 5.97 5.83
C LEU A 34 5.81 6.07 5.55
N LEU A 35 4.97 5.45 6.39
CA LEU A 35 3.54 5.43 6.16
C LEU A 35 2.88 6.81 6.33
N PRO A 36 3.16 7.58 7.40
CA PRO A 36 2.67 8.95 7.52
C PRO A 36 3.15 9.84 6.36
N CYS A 37 4.43 9.74 6.00
CA CYS A 37 5.01 10.50 4.87
C CYS A 37 4.31 10.17 3.54
N ALA A 38 4.11 8.89 3.25
CA ALA A 38 3.40 8.45 2.04
C ALA A 38 1.95 8.94 2.04
N THR A 39 1.24 8.83 3.15
CA THR A 39 -0.15 9.28 3.28
C THR A 39 -0.25 10.79 3.03
N GLN A 40 0.62 11.58 3.64
CA GLN A 40 0.68 13.02 3.42
C GLN A 40 0.95 13.35 1.95
N THR A 41 1.93 12.69 1.33
CA THR A 41 2.26 12.90 -0.09
C THR A 41 1.06 12.62 -0.99
N TYR A 42 0.33 11.54 -0.75
CA TYR A 42 -0.84 11.21 -1.56
C TYR A 42 -2.01 12.18 -1.33
N GLN A 43 -2.17 12.71 -0.12
CA GLN A 43 -3.14 13.75 0.18
C GLN A 43 -2.79 15.07 -0.55
N GLU A 44 -1.54 15.49 -0.51
CA GLU A 44 -1.06 16.67 -1.24
C GLU A 44 -1.26 16.54 -2.75
N LEU A 45 -0.94 15.37 -3.32
CA LEU A 45 -1.19 15.08 -4.74
C LEU A 45 -2.69 15.06 -5.06
N SER A 46 -3.52 14.55 -4.16
CA SER A 46 -4.98 14.55 -4.33
C SER A 46 -5.54 15.96 -4.36
N LEU A 47 -5.06 16.84 -3.49
CA LEU A 47 -5.43 18.26 -3.49
C LEU A 47 -4.94 18.96 -4.76
N PHE A 48 -3.69 18.73 -5.17
CA PHE A 48 -3.11 19.34 -6.35
C PHE A 48 -3.85 18.99 -7.65
N PHE A 49 -4.15 17.69 -7.82
CA PHE A 49 -4.84 17.19 -9.01
C PHE A 49 -6.38 17.22 -8.89
N LYS A 50 -6.91 17.60 -7.71
CA LYS A 50 -8.36 17.56 -7.38
C LYS A 50 -8.98 16.20 -7.65
N GLN A 51 -8.28 15.13 -7.26
CA GLN A 51 -8.67 13.73 -7.46
C GLN A 51 -8.15 12.85 -6.33
N ASP A 52 -8.95 11.90 -5.88
CA ASP A 52 -8.49 10.94 -4.88
C ASP A 52 -7.62 9.85 -5.52
N PHE A 53 -6.48 9.61 -4.91
CA PHE A 53 -5.55 8.55 -5.30
C PHE A 53 -5.37 7.49 -4.23
N TYR A 54 -5.38 7.86 -2.95
CA TYR A 54 -5.24 6.94 -1.83
C TYR A 54 -6.59 6.70 -1.18
N ILE A 55 -7.00 5.42 -1.12
CA ILE A 55 -8.24 5.01 -0.49
C ILE A 55 -7.89 4.21 0.77
N GLU A 56 -8.10 4.81 1.93
CA GLU A 56 -7.92 4.14 3.20
C GLU A 56 -9.07 3.16 3.45
N LYS A 57 -8.73 1.90 3.71
CA LYS A 57 -9.69 0.85 4.11
C LYS A 57 -9.01 -0.13 5.06
N PRO A 58 -9.69 -0.57 6.12
CA PRO A 58 -9.16 -1.62 6.97
C PRO A 58 -9.00 -2.91 6.16
N MET A 59 -7.86 -3.59 6.35
CA MET A 59 -7.60 -4.87 5.70
C MET A 59 -7.94 -6.01 6.67
N LEU A 60 -8.74 -6.96 6.20
CA LEU A 60 -9.00 -8.20 6.89
C LEU A 60 -8.08 -9.29 6.33
N ARG A 61 -7.42 -10.01 7.21
CA ARG A 61 -6.60 -11.17 6.85
C ARG A 61 -7.09 -12.40 7.58
N ILE A 62 -7.50 -13.42 6.83
CA ILE A 62 -7.89 -14.73 7.37
C ILE A 62 -6.67 -15.39 7.98
N LEU A 63 -6.79 -15.88 9.20
CA LEU A 63 -5.79 -16.72 9.86
C LEU A 63 -5.95 -18.16 9.36
N ARG A 64 -4.93 -18.65 8.66
CA ARG A 64 -5.01 -19.92 7.93
C ARG A 64 -4.69 -21.16 8.77
N ASN A 65 -3.99 -20.97 9.88
CA ASN A 65 -3.58 -22.06 10.76
C ASN A 65 -3.25 -21.55 12.16
N GLU A 66 -3.14 -22.46 13.12
CA GLU A 66 -2.83 -22.18 14.53
C GLU A 66 -1.51 -21.40 14.71
N LYS A 67 -0.53 -21.61 13.83
CA LYS A 67 0.75 -20.87 13.89
C LYS A 67 0.55 -19.41 13.61
N GLU A 68 -0.31 -19.05 12.64
CA GLU A 68 -0.66 -17.66 12.36
C GLU A 68 -1.49 -17.06 13.51
N ALA A 69 -2.45 -17.80 14.07
CA ALA A 69 -3.24 -17.37 15.22
C ALA A 69 -2.35 -17.10 16.44
N HIS A 70 -1.44 -18.01 16.75
CA HIS A 70 -0.49 -17.83 17.85
C HIS A 70 0.39 -16.58 17.63
N LYS A 71 0.89 -16.37 16.41
CA LYS A 71 1.67 -15.17 16.07
C LYS A 71 0.85 -13.89 16.22
N PHE A 72 -0.41 -13.90 15.79
CA PHE A 72 -1.29 -12.75 16.00
C PHE A 72 -1.39 -12.42 17.49
N HIS A 73 -1.66 -13.41 18.35
CA HIS A 73 -1.74 -13.20 19.80
C HIS A 73 -0.43 -12.66 20.40
N GLN A 74 0.72 -13.10 19.91
CA GLN A 74 2.01 -12.52 20.30
C GLN A 74 2.16 -11.05 19.86
N ARG A 75 1.73 -10.73 18.64
CA ARG A 75 1.87 -9.36 18.08
C ARG A 75 0.99 -8.35 18.79
N ILE A 76 -0.25 -8.67 19.12
CA ILE A 76 -1.15 -7.74 19.82
C ILE A 76 -0.69 -7.40 21.25
N GLN A 77 0.16 -8.25 21.87
CA GLN A 77 0.79 -7.94 23.16
C GLN A 77 1.94 -6.92 23.02
N ASN A 78 2.53 -6.82 21.85
CA ASN A 78 3.59 -5.86 21.60
C ASN A 78 3.02 -4.48 21.28
N GLN A 79 3.42 -3.48 22.05
CA GLN A 79 2.96 -2.09 21.89
C GLN A 79 3.26 -1.51 20.49
N ASP A 80 4.37 -1.92 19.86
CA ASP A 80 4.76 -1.47 18.52
C ASP A 80 3.77 -1.86 17.41
N TYR A 81 2.91 -2.84 17.68
CA TYR A 81 1.91 -3.31 16.72
C TYR A 81 0.52 -2.69 16.94
N ARG A 82 0.27 -2.06 18.08
CA ARG A 82 -1.03 -1.45 18.42
C ARG A 82 -1.53 -0.40 17.43
N PRO A 83 -0.67 0.42 16.82
CA PRO A 83 -1.12 1.36 15.79
C PRO A 83 -1.67 0.66 14.54
N TYR A 84 -1.24 -0.57 14.28
CA TYR A 84 -1.47 -1.29 13.02
C TYR A 84 -2.41 -2.49 13.13
N LEU A 85 -2.67 -3.00 14.32
CA LEU A 85 -3.53 -4.16 14.55
C LEU A 85 -4.70 -3.84 15.48
N GLN A 86 -5.86 -4.40 15.20
CA GLN A 86 -6.92 -4.54 16.19
C GLN A 86 -6.59 -5.68 17.14
N THR A 87 -6.98 -5.54 18.40
CA THR A 87 -6.72 -6.56 19.43
C THR A 87 -7.64 -7.77 19.32
N GLU A 88 -8.81 -7.58 18.71
CA GLU A 88 -9.82 -8.61 18.58
C GLU A 88 -9.87 -9.17 17.16
N LEU A 89 -10.06 -10.47 17.08
CA LEU A 89 -10.34 -11.13 15.82
C LEU A 89 -11.78 -10.87 15.38
N LYS A 90 -11.96 -10.65 14.09
CA LYS A 90 -13.30 -10.63 13.47
C LYS A 90 -13.74 -12.06 13.18
N PRO A 91 -14.99 -12.40 13.44
CA PRO A 91 -15.53 -13.72 13.13
C PRO A 91 -15.69 -13.94 11.63
N ALA A 92 -15.90 -15.17 11.23
CA ALA A 92 -16.38 -15.51 9.90
C ALA A 92 -17.69 -14.78 9.57
N THR A 93 -17.93 -14.56 8.30
CA THR A 93 -19.19 -14.01 7.79
C THR A 93 -19.86 -15.01 6.86
N GLU A 94 -21.08 -14.75 6.41
CA GLU A 94 -21.77 -15.60 5.44
C GLU A 94 -20.93 -15.82 4.16
N SER A 95 -20.16 -14.80 3.76
CA SER A 95 -19.35 -14.82 2.54
C SER A 95 -17.90 -15.23 2.75
N ILE A 96 -17.42 -15.26 3.99
CA ILE A 96 -16.00 -15.48 4.30
C ILE A 96 -15.86 -16.56 5.37
N GLN A 97 -15.31 -17.71 4.98
CA GLN A 97 -14.95 -18.77 5.91
C GLN A 97 -13.64 -18.43 6.61
N ALA A 98 -13.65 -18.30 7.92
CA ALA A 98 -12.49 -17.96 8.74
C ALA A 98 -12.54 -18.75 10.07
N PRO A 99 -12.22 -20.05 10.07
CA PRO A 99 -12.35 -20.91 11.26
C PRO A 99 -11.59 -20.40 12.48
N LEU A 100 -10.45 -19.76 12.27
CA LEU A 100 -9.60 -19.16 13.31
C LEU A 100 -9.78 -17.64 13.43
N GLY A 101 -10.81 -17.09 12.75
CA GLY A 101 -11.05 -15.67 12.71
C GLY A 101 -10.18 -14.91 11.70
N MET A 102 -10.41 -13.61 11.64
CA MET A 102 -9.70 -12.68 10.79
C MET A 102 -9.04 -11.59 11.63
N MET A 103 -7.75 -11.35 11.43
CA MET A 103 -7.11 -10.18 11.99
C MET A 103 -7.43 -8.95 11.16
N GLN A 104 -7.75 -7.84 11.82
CA GLN A 104 -7.96 -6.55 11.17
C GLN A 104 -6.72 -5.69 11.32
N GLN A 105 -6.19 -5.25 10.19
CA GLN A 105 -5.13 -4.24 10.14
C GLN A 105 -5.73 -2.84 10.00
N LYS A 106 -5.08 -1.89 10.66
CA LYS A 106 -5.36 -0.45 10.59
C LYS A 106 -4.29 0.23 9.72
N GLN A 107 -4.54 1.47 9.32
CA GLN A 107 -3.64 2.25 8.48
C GLN A 107 -3.26 1.50 7.20
N THR A 108 -4.24 0.82 6.63
CA THR A 108 -4.15 0.08 5.37
C THR A 108 -5.02 0.74 4.32
N GLY A 109 -4.74 0.45 3.07
CA GLY A 109 -5.52 0.97 1.96
C GLY A 109 -4.93 0.56 0.64
N TYR A 110 -5.31 1.28 -0.40
CA TYR A 110 -4.72 1.09 -1.72
C TYR A 110 -4.59 2.41 -2.47
N LEU A 111 -3.56 2.48 -3.28
CA LEU A 111 -3.30 3.57 -4.19
C LEU A 111 -3.88 3.25 -5.57
N LEU A 112 -4.62 4.17 -6.14
CA LEU A 112 -5.07 4.11 -7.54
C LEU A 112 -3.87 4.45 -8.46
N SER A 113 -2.88 3.55 -8.50
CA SER A 113 -1.56 3.79 -9.10
C SER A 113 -1.65 4.18 -10.58
N GLN A 114 -2.47 3.50 -11.37
CA GLN A 114 -2.67 3.87 -12.79
C GLN A 114 -3.22 5.29 -12.95
N LYS A 115 -4.20 5.67 -12.12
CA LYS A 115 -4.80 6.99 -12.15
C LYS A 115 -3.77 8.07 -11.79
N LEU A 116 -3.00 7.85 -10.73
CA LEU A 116 -1.94 8.78 -10.30
C LEU A 116 -0.86 8.92 -11.38
N LEU A 117 -0.36 7.79 -11.92
CA LEU A 117 0.66 7.81 -12.96
C LEU A 117 0.18 8.55 -14.22
N SER A 118 -1.07 8.38 -14.60
CA SER A 118 -1.65 9.10 -15.74
C SER A 118 -1.72 10.61 -15.49
N CYS A 119 -2.15 11.03 -14.30
CA CYS A 119 -2.17 12.45 -13.93
C CYS A 119 -0.77 13.06 -13.93
N LEU A 120 0.21 12.37 -13.35
CA LEU A 120 1.61 12.81 -13.33
C LEU A 120 2.20 12.91 -14.74
N LYS A 121 1.94 11.91 -15.60
CA LYS A 121 2.39 11.92 -16.99
C LYS A 121 1.85 13.13 -17.75
N ASN A 122 0.54 13.35 -17.69
CA ASN A 122 -0.11 14.50 -18.37
C ASN A 122 0.48 15.82 -17.86
N PHE A 123 0.60 16.00 -16.55
CA PHE A 123 1.20 17.18 -15.95
C PHE A 123 2.63 17.44 -16.44
N LEU A 124 3.46 16.39 -16.50
CA LEU A 124 4.84 16.52 -16.97
C LEU A 124 4.92 16.79 -18.49
N GLN A 125 3.96 16.30 -19.27
CA GLN A 125 3.84 16.64 -20.70
C GLN A 125 3.48 18.11 -20.90
N GLU A 126 2.49 18.61 -20.15
CA GLU A 126 2.11 20.04 -20.17
C GLU A 126 3.27 20.96 -19.77
N LYS A 127 4.11 20.51 -18.82
CA LYS A 127 5.33 21.22 -18.39
C LYS A 127 6.53 21.01 -19.32
N GLN A 128 6.38 20.31 -20.42
CA GLN A 128 7.48 19.94 -21.34
C GLN A 128 8.65 19.21 -20.65
N SER A 129 8.35 18.53 -19.56
CA SER A 129 9.32 17.80 -18.71
C SER A 129 9.23 16.28 -18.87
N TYR A 130 8.55 15.81 -19.94
CA TYR A 130 8.37 14.40 -20.25
C TYR A 130 8.99 14.09 -21.62
N ARG A 131 9.76 12.97 -21.68
CA ARG A 131 10.30 12.39 -22.91
C ARG A 131 9.87 10.94 -23.05
N ALA A 132 9.25 10.62 -24.17
CA ALA A 132 8.86 9.27 -24.55
C ALA A 132 10.04 8.60 -25.29
N THR A 133 11.02 8.09 -24.54
CA THR A 133 12.17 7.42 -25.08
C THR A 133 12.74 6.41 -24.08
N GLN A 134 13.50 5.43 -24.57
CA GLN A 134 14.30 4.57 -23.71
C GLN A 134 15.52 5.35 -23.25
N PHE A 135 15.80 5.29 -21.93
CA PHE A 135 17.01 5.89 -21.36
C PHE A 135 18.19 4.92 -21.54
N GLU A 136 19.29 5.43 -22.07
CA GLU A 136 20.56 4.73 -22.16
C GLU A 136 21.60 5.45 -21.28
N TYR A 137 22.52 4.70 -20.64
CA TYR A 137 23.55 5.30 -19.80
C TYR A 137 24.46 6.30 -20.53
N GLN A 138 24.55 6.16 -21.86
CA GLN A 138 25.30 7.08 -22.72
C GLN A 138 24.65 8.48 -22.82
N ASP A 139 23.36 8.60 -22.47
CA ASP A 139 22.63 9.87 -22.45
C ASP A 139 23.02 10.78 -21.28
N LEU A 140 23.89 10.31 -20.37
CA LEU A 140 24.41 11.07 -19.21
C LEU A 140 25.70 11.85 -19.52
N GLN A 141 26.19 11.85 -20.77
CA GLN A 141 27.41 12.57 -21.16
C GLN A 141 27.13 13.99 -21.65
#